data_b2722e4a72fd3733f505d6f4f4046b8c
#
_entry.id   b2722e4a72fd3733f505d6f4f4046b8c
#
_cell.length_a   1.000
_cell.length_b   1.000
_cell.length_c   1.000
_cell.angle_alpha   90.00
_cell.angle_beta   90.00
_cell.angle_gamma   90.00
#
_symmetry.space_group_name_H-M   'P 1'
#
loop_
_entity.id
_entity.type
_entity.pdbx_description
1 polymer ?
#
loop_
_entity_poly.entity_id
_entity_poly.type
_entity_poly.pdbx_seq_one_letter_code
_entity_poly.pdbx_strand_id
1 'polypeptide(L)'
;MKVMFSAGEASGDTHAASVANALKEIDPSVDMFGMGGTLMERAGVRIVYDIKNLGVIGIVEIVKSLPKFFKLRTYLKRVMMKEKPDILVCVDYPGFNMKLAAVAHELGIPVLYYIAPTIWAWHSSRGNTIRKYVTKVASIFPFEAEAYRKYKCDVEFVGHPLLDIVHPTMTKDEAEEYFGARKEAKKILLMPGSRKQEVLSLLDTMLKSGEQLMSNHEDIQFFLPRAHTIDRSELETFIDAHNVPVTITEDHTYDLMQICDVCLAASGTATLETAMMELPTVLLYRVSPITYGIGKMVVNVSHVGLPNIVAGKEVIPELLQDSVTPQVIVSLVEPLLTDVEKNKAMRSELREVHHKLGEPGAVKRVAELVYNLGKEKCNE
;
A
#
# COMPACT_ATOMS: atom_id res chain seq x y z
N MET A 1 15.74 24.34 -10.97
CA MET A 1 14.49 24.22 -10.24
C MET A 1 14.75 23.65 -8.84
N LYS A 2 14.08 24.17 -7.80
CA LYS A 2 14.18 23.68 -6.42
C LYS A 2 12.89 22.98 -5.98
N VAL A 3 12.99 21.73 -5.55
CA VAL A 3 11.85 20.92 -5.13
C VAL A 3 11.98 20.56 -3.67
N MET A 4 10.94 20.87 -2.88
CA MET A 4 10.86 20.43 -1.50
C MET A 4 9.94 19.22 -1.38
N PHE A 5 10.41 18.12 -0.79
CA PHE A 5 9.60 16.95 -0.48
C PHE A 5 9.19 16.91 1.00
N SER A 6 8.03 16.34 1.27
CA SER A 6 7.56 16.06 2.62
C SER A 6 6.94 14.67 2.69
N ALA A 7 7.70 13.71 3.21
CA ALA A 7 7.27 12.35 3.54
C ALA A 7 7.48 12.12 5.03
N GLY A 8 6.48 11.62 5.73
CA GLY A 8 6.50 11.47 7.20
C GLY A 8 6.64 10.04 7.71
N GLU A 9 6.59 9.05 6.82
CA GLU A 9 6.64 7.62 7.12
C GLU A 9 7.54 6.87 6.13
N ALA A 10 7.93 5.64 6.46
CA ALA A 10 8.81 4.83 5.63
C ALA A 10 8.22 4.55 4.21
N SER A 11 6.92 4.31 4.12
CA SER A 11 6.22 4.15 2.83
C SER A 11 6.30 5.42 1.99
N GLY A 12 6.05 6.59 2.61
CA GLY A 12 6.18 7.89 1.96
C GLY A 12 7.61 8.18 1.50
N ASP A 13 8.63 7.78 2.29
CA ASP A 13 10.06 7.87 1.93
C ASP A 13 10.36 7.07 0.66
N THR A 14 9.85 5.84 0.56
CA THR A 14 9.99 4.99 -0.62
C THR A 14 9.39 5.66 -1.86
N HIS A 15 8.14 6.09 -1.78
CA HIS A 15 7.46 6.74 -2.90
C HIS A 15 8.11 8.06 -3.31
N ALA A 16 8.50 8.88 -2.35
CA ALA A 16 9.20 10.14 -2.62
C ALA A 16 10.58 9.92 -3.26
N ALA A 17 11.32 8.90 -2.81
CA ALA A 17 12.60 8.52 -3.40
C ALA A 17 12.45 8.09 -4.87
N SER A 18 11.42 7.31 -5.19
CA SER A 18 11.13 6.91 -6.58
C SER A 18 10.83 8.12 -7.47
N VAL A 19 10.01 9.07 -6.99
CA VAL A 19 9.72 10.32 -7.71
C VAL A 19 10.99 11.17 -7.87
N ALA A 20 11.84 11.26 -6.85
CA ALA A 20 13.10 12.00 -6.90
C ALA A 20 14.06 11.44 -7.95
N ASN A 21 14.16 10.10 -8.06
CA ASN A 21 14.97 9.46 -9.10
C ASN A 21 14.42 9.76 -10.50
N ALA A 22 13.10 9.59 -10.72
CA ALA A 22 12.48 9.91 -11.99
C ALA A 22 12.60 11.40 -12.36
N LEU A 23 12.56 12.30 -11.38
CA LEU A 23 12.73 13.74 -11.61
C LEU A 23 14.17 14.08 -12.04
N LYS A 24 15.18 13.36 -11.52
CA LYS A 24 16.57 13.50 -11.98
C LYS A 24 16.79 13.02 -13.41
N GLU A 25 16.02 12.02 -13.86
CA GLU A 25 16.05 11.60 -15.26
C GLU A 25 15.50 12.68 -16.19
N ILE A 26 14.51 13.47 -15.73
CA ILE A 26 13.94 14.59 -16.49
C ILE A 26 14.88 15.80 -16.46
N ASP A 27 15.40 16.16 -15.29
CA ASP A 27 16.29 17.30 -15.08
C ASP A 27 17.40 16.95 -14.06
N PRO A 28 18.59 16.54 -14.53
CA PRO A 28 19.72 16.23 -13.65
C PRO A 28 20.18 17.40 -12.76
N SER A 29 19.80 18.63 -13.09
CA SER A 29 20.18 19.85 -12.36
C SER A 29 19.22 20.22 -11.23
N VAL A 30 18.16 19.45 -11.00
CA VAL A 30 17.17 19.73 -9.97
C VAL A 30 17.78 19.69 -8.57
N ASP A 31 17.57 20.76 -7.79
CA ASP A 31 17.94 20.82 -6.37
C ASP A 31 16.77 20.30 -5.52
N MET A 32 16.98 19.17 -4.86
CA MET A 32 15.96 18.49 -4.08
C MET A 32 16.32 18.46 -2.60
N PHE A 33 15.38 18.86 -1.76
CA PHE A 33 15.54 18.80 -0.31
C PHE A 33 14.21 18.53 0.38
N GLY A 34 14.22 18.15 1.67
CA GLY A 34 12.95 17.97 2.36
C GLY A 34 13.01 17.16 3.64
N MET A 35 11.82 16.84 4.13
CA MET A 35 11.60 15.90 5.21
C MET A 35 11.42 14.51 4.63
N GLY A 36 12.25 13.56 5.05
CA GLY A 36 12.24 12.19 4.55
C GLY A 36 13.23 11.30 5.30
N GLY A 37 13.51 10.15 4.73
CA GLY A 37 14.40 9.14 5.31
C GLY A 37 15.58 8.80 4.41
N THR A 38 16.15 7.63 4.68
CA THR A 38 17.36 7.15 4.02
C THR A 38 17.19 6.89 2.52
N LEU A 39 16.00 6.50 2.07
CA LEU A 39 15.76 6.22 0.64
C LEU A 39 15.75 7.51 -0.17
N MET A 40 15.10 8.55 0.32
CA MET A 40 15.16 9.88 -0.29
C MET A 40 16.59 10.42 -0.31
N GLU A 41 17.36 10.24 0.79
CA GLU A 41 18.77 10.65 0.84
C GLU A 41 19.60 9.94 -0.26
N ARG A 42 19.44 8.63 -0.40
CA ARG A 42 20.09 7.84 -1.47
C ARG A 42 19.66 8.28 -2.88
N ALA A 43 18.40 8.71 -3.04
CA ALA A 43 17.91 9.30 -4.27
C ALA A 43 18.45 10.73 -4.51
N GLY A 44 19.31 11.27 -3.60
CA GLY A 44 19.96 12.56 -3.71
C GLY A 44 19.12 13.75 -3.23
N VAL A 45 18.12 13.51 -2.42
CA VAL A 45 17.38 14.55 -1.70
C VAL A 45 18.15 14.94 -0.44
N ARG A 46 18.46 16.21 -0.28
CA ARG A 46 19.11 16.75 0.93
C ARG A 46 18.10 16.74 2.08
N ILE A 47 18.29 15.85 3.06
CA ILE A 47 17.39 15.70 4.19
C ILE A 47 17.60 16.84 5.19
N VAL A 48 16.59 17.70 5.34
CA VAL A 48 16.56 18.80 6.31
C VAL A 48 15.90 18.39 7.63
N TYR A 49 15.11 17.32 7.61
CA TYR A 49 14.55 16.69 8.79
C TYR A 49 14.37 15.19 8.57
N ASP A 50 15.06 14.36 9.37
CA ASP A 50 14.98 12.90 9.28
C ASP A 50 13.75 12.38 10.01
N ILE A 51 12.94 11.56 9.32
CA ILE A 51 11.71 10.94 9.84
C ILE A 51 11.96 9.97 10.99
N LYS A 52 13.16 9.42 11.14
CA LYS A 52 13.55 8.63 12.34
C LYS A 52 13.32 9.43 13.62
N ASN A 53 13.42 10.74 13.56
CA ASN A 53 13.14 11.62 14.69
C ASN A 53 11.64 11.77 15.02
N LEU A 54 10.73 11.32 14.16
CA LEU A 54 9.28 11.35 14.45
C LEU A 54 8.87 10.27 15.44
N GLY A 55 9.57 9.15 15.45
CA GLY A 55 9.29 7.97 16.29
C GLY A 55 8.09 7.15 15.76
N VAL A 56 7.91 5.95 16.30
CA VAL A 56 6.70 5.14 16.06
C VAL A 56 5.57 5.73 16.88
N ILE A 57 4.49 6.19 16.22
CA ILE A 57 3.42 6.93 16.89
C ILE A 57 2.19 6.03 17.04
N GLY A 58 1.94 5.56 18.27
CA GLY A 58 0.65 5.01 18.67
C GLY A 58 -0.38 6.13 18.95
N ILE A 59 -1.68 5.79 19.00
CA ILE A 59 -2.76 6.77 19.17
C ILE A 59 -2.58 7.64 20.42
N VAL A 60 -2.09 7.09 21.53
CA VAL A 60 -1.83 7.81 22.79
C VAL A 60 -0.63 8.74 22.65
N GLU A 61 0.35 8.38 21.85
CA GLU A 61 1.58 9.15 21.60
C GLU A 61 1.34 10.34 20.66
N ILE A 62 0.31 10.27 19.79
CA ILE A 62 -0.08 11.39 18.91
C ILE A 62 -0.39 12.64 19.72
N VAL A 63 -1.17 12.52 20.82
CA VAL A 63 -1.56 13.66 21.65
C VAL A 63 -0.34 14.27 22.36
N LYS A 64 0.58 13.45 22.85
CA LYS A 64 1.84 13.90 23.49
C LYS A 64 2.80 14.54 22.48
N SER A 65 2.68 14.18 21.20
CA SER A 65 3.57 14.66 20.12
C SER A 65 3.10 15.94 19.45
N LEU A 66 1.90 16.46 19.77
CA LEU A 66 1.37 17.70 19.17
C LEU A 66 2.37 18.88 19.23
N PRO A 67 3.03 19.19 20.37
CA PRO A 67 4.00 20.28 20.42
C PRO A 67 5.20 20.06 19.47
N LYS A 68 5.63 18.81 19.28
CA LYS A 68 6.71 18.44 18.35
C LYS A 68 6.30 18.73 16.90
N PHE A 69 5.06 18.40 16.51
CA PHE A 69 4.54 18.70 15.19
C PHE A 69 4.39 20.20 14.92
N PHE A 70 3.99 20.98 15.92
CA PHE A 70 3.97 22.46 15.79
C PHE A 70 5.37 23.03 15.59
N LYS A 71 6.36 22.57 16.37
CA LYS A 71 7.76 22.98 16.22
C LYS A 71 8.31 22.58 14.84
N LEU A 72 8.03 21.35 14.39
CA LEU A 72 8.44 20.86 13.07
C LEU A 72 7.82 21.70 11.93
N ARG A 73 6.53 21.98 12.00
CA ARG A 73 5.87 22.86 11.01
C ARG A 73 6.51 24.23 10.95
N THR A 74 6.80 24.84 12.11
CA THR A 74 7.46 26.14 12.21
C THR A 74 8.89 26.09 11.64
N TYR A 75 9.63 25.00 11.90
CA TYR A 75 10.94 24.77 11.35
C TYR A 75 10.90 24.67 9.83
N LEU A 76 10.01 23.83 9.26
CA LEU A 76 9.87 23.66 7.82
C LEU A 76 9.37 24.94 7.14
N LYS A 77 8.52 25.77 7.79
CA LYS A 77 8.16 27.11 7.30
C LYS A 77 9.41 27.99 7.14
N ARG A 78 10.31 28.00 8.13
CA ARG A 78 11.59 28.75 8.05
C ARG A 78 12.48 28.23 6.93
N VAL A 79 12.52 26.92 6.73
CA VAL A 79 13.27 26.29 5.62
C VAL A 79 12.70 26.77 4.28
N MET A 80 11.37 26.73 4.08
CA MET A 80 10.71 27.23 2.86
C MET A 80 11.03 28.70 2.59
N MET A 81 10.96 29.54 3.62
CA MET A 81 11.28 30.98 3.50
C MET A 81 12.74 31.23 3.10
N LYS A 82 13.67 30.40 3.59
CA LYS A 82 15.11 30.52 3.29
C LYS A 82 15.45 29.96 1.91
N GLU A 83 15.00 28.73 1.63
CA GLU A 83 15.38 27.99 0.42
C GLU A 83 14.54 28.41 -0.80
N LYS A 84 13.33 28.94 -0.58
CA LYS A 84 12.38 29.38 -1.61
C LYS A 84 12.16 28.31 -2.68
N PRO A 85 11.61 27.14 -2.33
CA PRO A 85 11.33 26.10 -3.32
C PRO A 85 10.30 26.56 -4.34
N ASP A 86 10.47 26.07 -5.57
CA ASP A 86 9.55 26.33 -6.67
C ASP A 86 8.26 25.51 -6.52
N ILE A 87 8.33 24.36 -5.81
CA ILE A 87 7.21 23.48 -5.53
C ILE A 87 7.42 22.70 -4.23
N LEU A 88 6.33 22.43 -3.50
CA LEU A 88 6.26 21.46 -2.41
C LEU A 88 5.56 20.19 -2.90
N VAL A 89 6.20 19.03 -2.73
CA VAL A 89 5.63 17.71 -2.99
C VAL A 89 5.31 17.05 -1.66
N CYS A 90 4.02 16.95 -1.32
CA CYS A 90 3.53 16.20 -0.18
C CYS A 90 3.29 14.75 -0.60
N VAL A 91 3.86 13.79 0.15
CA VAL A 91 3.68 12.36 -0.10
C VAL A 91 3.07 11.72 1.14
N ASP A 92 1.84 11.20 0.99
CA ASP A 92 1.08 10.59 2.08
C ASP A 92 1.05 11.45 3.36
N TYR A 93 0.99 10.85 4.57
CA TYR A 93 1.09 11.49 5.89
C TYR A 93 0.11 12.67 6.11
N PRO A 94 -1.20 12.47 5.88
CA PRO A 94 -2.18 13.55 5.77
C PRO A 94 -2.33 14.41 7.02
N GLY A 95 -2.14 13.84 8.20
CA GLY A 95 -2.25 14.55 9.47
C GLY A 95 -1.31 15.76 9.59
N PHE A 96 -0.14 15.68 8.97
CA PHE A 96 0.87 16.73 8.95
C PHE A 96 0.90 17.47 7.62
N ASN A 97 0.94 16.76 6.50
CA ASN A 97 1.12 17.32 5.17
C ASN A 97 0.01 18.29 4.76
N MET A 98 -1.24 18.07 5.17
CA MET A 98 -2.32 19.05 4.95
C MET A 98 -2.04 20.39 5.63
N LYS A 99 -1.43 20.38 6.83
CA LYS A 99 -1.05 21.61 7.55
C LYS A 99 0.19 22.27 6.93
N LEU A 100 1.09 21.47 6.37
CA LEU A 100 2.27 21.98 5.68
C LEU A 100 1.90 22.59 4.32
N ALA A 101 0.95 21.97 3.60
CA ALA A 101 0.39 22.50 2.36
C ALA A 101 -0.23 23.89 2.56
N ALA A 102 -0.94 24.10 3.67
CA ALA A 102 -1.48 25.44 4.00
C ALA A 102 -0.35 26.48 4.18
N VAL A 103 0.76 26.10 4.82
CA VAL A 103 1.93 26.98 4.99
C VAL A 103 2.58 27.30 3.64
N ALA A 104 2.73 26.31 2.77
CA ALA A 104 3.29 26.52 1.43
C ALA A 104 2.41 27.47 0.59
N HIS A 105 1.09 27.26 0.63
CA HIS A 105 0.11 28.12 -0.03
C HIS A 105 0.18 29.57 0.45
N GLU A 106 0.30 29.81 1.79
CA GLU A 106 0.50 31.17 2.35
C GLU A 106 1.79 31.84 1.85
N LEU A 107 2.81 31.06 1.50
CA LEU A 107 4.09 31.54 0.95
C LEU A 107 4.09 31.64 -0.58
N GLY A 108 2.97 31.37 -1.25
CA GLY A 108 2.86 31.36 -2.70
C GLY A 108 3.64 30.22 -3.38
N ILE A 109 3.88 29.11 -2.67
CA ILE A 109 4.55 27.92 -3.19
C ILE A 109 3.48 26.93 -3.66
N PRO A 110 3.47 26.50 -4.93
CA PRO A 110 2.54 25.50 -5.43
C PRO A 110 2.77 24.16 -4.73
N VAL A 111 1.69 23.38 -4.55
CA VAL A 111 1.70 22.11 -3.83
C VAL A 111 1.16 21.00 -4.72
N LEU A 112 1.98 19.98 -4.97
CA LEU A 112 1.54 18.70 -5.48
C LEU A 112 1.32 17.73 -4.31
N TYR A 113 0.17 17.08 -4.27
CA TYR A 113 -0.07 16.04 -3.27
C TYR A 113 -0.16 14.67 -3.95
N TYR A 114 0.81 13.82 -3.69
CA TYR A 114 0.89 12.44 -4.16
C TYR A 114 0.49 11.49 -3.04
N ILE A 115 -0.33 10.48 -3.34
CA ILE A 115 -0.94 9.58 -2.35
C ILE A 115 -1.69 10.42 -1.30
N ALA A 116 -2.66 11.17 -1.78
CA ALA A 116 -3.42 12.12 -0.99
C ALA A 116 -4.40 11.43 -0.01
N PRO A 117 -4.96 12.15 0.98
CA PRO A 117 -5.87 11.56 1.98
C PRO A 117 -7.05 10.81 1.38
N THR A 118 -7.43 9.68 1.95
CA THR A 118 -8.57 8.84 1.53
C THR A 118 -9.91 9.50 1.88
N ILE A 119 -10.30 10.56 1.15
CA ILE A 119 -11.55 11.31 1.40
C ILE A 119 -12.82 10.53 1.03
N TRP A 120 -12.69 9.49 0.24
CA TRP A 120 -13.77 8.62 -0.20
C TRP A 120 -14.25 7.65 0.89
N ALA A 121 -13.37 7.27 1.83
CA ALA A 121 -13.67 6.32 2.89
C ALA A 121 -14.09 6.99 4.21
N TRP A 122 -13.46 8.11 4.55
CA TRP A 122 -13.68 8.80 5.82
C TRP A 122 -13.20 10.26 5.75
N HIS A 123 -13.71 11.12 6.65
CA HIS A 123 -13.34 12.55 6.70
C HIS A 123 -13.41 13.28 5.35
N SER A 124 -14.51 13.09 4.63
CA SER A 124 -14.75 13.72 3.31
C SER A 124 -14.57 15.26 3.31
N SER A 125 -14.79 15.92 4.45
CA SER A 125 -14.53 17.37 4.62
C SER A 125 -13.09 17.80 4.31
N ARG A 126 -12.11 16.87 4.35
CA ARG A 126 -10.72 17.13 3.94
C ARG A 126 -10.62 17.57 2.48
N GLY A 127 -11.55 17.15 1.61
CA GLY A 127 -11.63 17.59 0.22
C GLY A 127 -11.65 19.11 0.08
N ASN A 128 -12.38 19.83 0.96
CA ASN A 128 -12.39 21.30 0.97
C ASN A 128 -11.02 21.90 1.35
N THR A 129 -10.31 21.26 2.26
CA THR A 129 -8.95 21.69 2.66
C THR A 129 -7.95 21.48 1.53
N ILE A 130 -8.01 20.33 0.86
CA ILE A 130 -7.19 20.02 -0.31
C ILE A 130 -7.46 21.04 -1.41
N ARG A 131 -8.73 21.27 -1.78
CA ARG A 131 -9.10 22.29 -2.78
C ARG A 131 -8.50 23.66 -2.47
N LYS A 132 -8.44 24.03 -1.20
CA LYS A 132 -7.98 25.36 -0.78
C LYS A 132 -6.47 25.53 -0.85
N TYR A 133 -5.71 24.50 -0.53
CA TYR A 133 -4.26 24.62 -0.26
C TYR A 133 -3.37 23.78 -1.18
N VAL A 134 -3.93 22.88 -1.96
CA VAL A 134 -3.19 22.01 -2.88
C VAL A 134 -3.44 22.46 -4.30
N THR A 135 -2.38 22.67 -5.06
CA THR A 135 -2.46 23.09 -6.46
C THR A 135 -2.94 21.95 -7.34
N LYS A 136 -2.37 20.74 -7.17
CA LYS A 136 -2.77 19.53 -7.91
C LYS A 136 -2.63 18.28 -7.04
N VAL A 137 -3.56 17.35 -7.19
CA VAL A 137 -3.53 16.01 -6.58
C VAL A 137 -3.11 15.01 -7.65
N ALA A 138 -2.07 14.22 -7.37
CA ALA A 138 -1.72 13.03 -8.14
C ALA A 138 -2.34 11.81 -7.47
N SER A 139 -3.48 11.37 -7.97
CA SER A 139 -4.25 10.26 -7.42
C SER A 139 -3.79 8.92 -8.00
N ILE A 140 -3.71 7.90 -7.16
CA ILE A 140 -3.29 6.54 -7.55
C ILE A 140 -4.47 5.60 -7.80
N PHE A 141 -5.69 6.04 -7.50
CA PHE A 141 -6.91 5.29 -7.77
C PHE A 141 -7.92 6.11 -8.58
N PRO A 142 -8.63 5.51 -9.56
CA PRO A 142 -9.59 6.23 -10.39
C PRO A 142 -10.78 6.75 -9.59
N PHE A 143 -11.33 5.96 -8.65
CA PHE A 143 -12.45 6.36 -7.79
C PHE A 143 -12.06 7.49 -6.82
N GLU A 144 -10.80 7.56 -6.43
CA GLU A 144 -10.26 8.63 -5.59
C GLU A 144 -10.21 9.95 -6.38
N ALA A 145 -9.75 9.90 -7.64
CA ALA A 145 -9.78 11.07 -8.53
C ALA A 145 -11.22 11.60 -8.70
N GLU A 146 -12.19 10.71 -8.88
CA GLU A 146 -13.61 11.11 -8.93
C GLU A 146 -14.10 11.76 -7.63
N ALA A 147 -13.68 11.21 -6.48
CA ALA A 147 -14.02 11.79 -5.19
C ALA A 147 -13.45 13.22 -5.04
N TYR A 148 -12.20 13.45 -5.45
CA TYR A 148 -11.59 14.79 -5.44
C TYR A 148 -12.27 15.77 -6.41
N ARG A 149 -12.68 15.32 -7.62
CA ARG A 149 -13.40 16.14 -8.59
C ARG A 149 -14.72 16.67 -8.03
N LYS A 150 -15.42 15.89 -7.19
CA LYS A 150 -16.66 16.36 -6.49
C LYS A 150 -16.41 17.59 -5.60
N TYR A 151 -15.20 17.72 -5.06
CA TYR A 151 -14.76 18.90 -4.28
C TYR A 151 -14.15 20.00 -5.17
N LYS A 152 -14.18 19.85 -6.51
CA LYS A 152 -13.55 20.77 -7.47
C LYS A 152 -12.03 20.93 -7.23
N CYS A 153 -11.37 19.88 -6.78
CA CYS A 153 -9.91 19.83 -6.76
C CYS A 153 -9.37 19.62 -8.17
N ASP A 154 -8.22 20.23 -8.48
CA ASP A 154 -7.45 19.84 -9.67
C ASP A 154 -6.76 18.50 -9.36
N VAL A 155 -7.16 17.45 -10.05
CA VAL A 155 -6.71 16.08 -9.80
C VAL A 155 -6.43 15.35 -11.10
N GLU A 156 -5.29 14.67 -11.11
CA GLU A 156 -4.88 13.78 -12.20
C GLU A 156 -4.73 12.35 -11.68
N PHE A 157 -5.35 11.40 -12.36
CA PHE A 157 -5.13 9.97 -12.10
C PHE A 157 -3.85 9.54 -12.79
N VAL A 158 -2.82 9.27 -12.00
CA VAL A 158 -1.47 8.92 -12.50
C VAL A 158 -1.24 7.42 -12.62
N GLY A 159 -2.20 6.58 -12.24
CA GLY A 159 -2.04 5.13 -12.12
C GLY A 159 -1.43 4.72 -10.78
N HIS A 160 -1.53 3.43 -10.50
CA HIS A 160 -1.03 2.90 -9.22
C HIS A 160 0.48 2.56 -9.31
N PRO A 161 1.33 3.02 -8.36
CA PRO A 161 2.79 2.80 -8.44
C PRO A 161 3.20 1.32 -8.36
N LEU A 162 2.37 0.45 -7.81
CA LEU A 162 2.63 -0.99 -7.80
C LEU A 162 2.66 -1.61 -9.21
N LEU A 163 2.04 -0.98 -10.23
CA LEU A 163 2.10 -1.47 -11.61
C LEU A 163 3.53 -1.51 -12.17
N ASP A 164 4.42 -0.70 -11.60
CA ASP A 164 5.83 -0.68 -11.99
C ASP A 164 6.68 -1.73 -11.24
N ILE A 165 6.12 -2.38 -10.21
CA ILE A 165 6.85 -3.25 -9.27
C ILE A 165 6.32 -4.68 -9.28
N VAL A 166 4.98 -4.84 -9.36
CA VAL A 166 4.32 -6.13 -9.22
C VAL A 166 4.31 -6.88 -10.54
N HIS A 167 5.36 -7.62 -10.78
CA HIS A 167 5.49 -8.55 -11.92
C HIS A 167 6.47 -9.66 -11.55
N PRO A 168 6.32 -10.87 -12.09
CA PRO A 168 7.26 -11.94 -11.89
C PRO A 168 8.59 -11.64 -12.63
N THR A 169 9.68 -12.14 -12.09
CA THR A 169 11.02 -12.03 -12.66
C THR A 169 11.53 -13.37 -13.22
N MET A 170 10.87 -14.47 -12.86
CA MET A 170 11.14 -15.84 -13.29
C MET A 170 9.99 -16.34 -14.17
N THR A 171 10.27 -17.33 -15.01
CA THR A 171 9.23 -18.16 -15.62
C THR A 171 8.58 -19.05 -14.56
N LYS A 172 7.41 -19.63 -14.86
CA LYS A 172 6.75 -20.54 -13.90
C LYS A 172 7.60 -21.76 -13.55
N ASP A 173 8.27 -22.35 -14.53
CA ASP A 173 9.14 -23.53 -14.33
C ASP A 173 10.34 -23.18 -13.43
N GLU A 174 10.99 -22.03 -13.65
CA GLU A 174 12.07 -21.52 -12.79
C GLU A 174 11.61 -21.24 -11.36
N ALA A 175 10.42 -20.63 -11.20
CA ALA A 175 9.85 -20.37 -9.89
C ALA A 175 9.48 -21.67 -9.16
N GLU A 176 8.90 -22.67 -9.85
CA GLU A 176 8.61 -23.98 -9.25
C GLU A 176 9.90 -24.67 -8.78
N GLU A 177 10.95 -24.64 -9.57
CA GLU A 177 12.27 -25.19 -9.18
C GLU A 177 12.87 -24.43 -7.99
N TYR A 178 12.84 -23.09 -8.02
CA TYR A 178 13.40 -22.22 -6.97
C TYR A 178 12.74 -22.47 -5.61
N PHE A 179 11.41 -22.57 -5.58
CA PHE A 179 10.65 -22.78 -4.35
C PHE A 179 10.46 -24.25 -3.97
N GLY A 180 10.95 -25.20 -4.77
CA GLY A 180 10.70 -26.63 -4.56
C GLY A 180 9.21 -26.99 -4.69
N ALA A 181 8.49 -26.25 -5.53
CA ALA A 181 7.07 -26.48 -5.75
C ALA A 181 6.86 -27.65 -6.73
N ARG A 182 6.00 -28.60 -6.34
CA ARG A 182 5.63 -29.73 -7.22
C ARG A 182 4.56 -29.27 -8.22
N LYS A 183 4.75 -29.58 -9.51
CA LYS A 183 3.87 -29.14 -10.60
C LYS A 183 2.42 -29.52 -10.38
N GLU A 184 2.17 -30.74 -9.93
CA GLU A 184 0.83 -31.30 -9.77
C GLU A 184 0.17 -30.93 -8.42
N ALA A 185 0.95 -30.49 -7.44
CA ALA A 185 0.43 -30.14 -6.13
C ALA A 185 -0.40 -28.84 -6.21
N LYS A 186 -1.46 -28.77 -5.40
CA LYS A 186 -2.17 -27.53 -5.14
C LYS A 186 -1.31 -26.62 -4.25
N LYS A 187 -1.16 -25.37 -4.63
CA LYS A 187 -0.25 -24.41 -3.97
C LYS A 187 -1.06 -23.28 -3.33
N ILE A 188 -0.98 -23.18 -2.01
CA ILE A 188 -1.68 -22.17 -1.22
C ILE A 188 -0.66 -21.20 -0.63
N LEU A 189 -0.87 -19.91 -0.90
CA LEU A 189 -0.08 -18.82 -0.35
C LEU A 189 -0.71 -18.30 0.94
N LEU A 190 0.07 -18.20 2.01
CA LEU A 190 -0.34 -17.66 3.30
C LEU A 190 0.33 -16.30 3.51
N MET A 191 -0.46 -15.23 3.56
CA MET A 191 0.01 -13.86 3.80
C MET A 191 -0.66 -13.27 5.05
N PRO A 192 -0.22 -13.66 6.25
CA PRO A 192 -0.89 -13.27 7.51
C PRO A 192 -0.70 -11.79 7.88
N GLY A 193 0.05 -11.04 7.09
CA GLY A 193 0.33 -9.62 7.29
C GLY A 193 1.79 -9.31 7.59
N SER A 194 2.10 -8.02 7.66
CA SER A 194 3.44 -7.50 7.91
C SER A 194 3.64 -6.96 9.33
N ARG A 195 2.60 -6.98 10.16
CA ARG A 195 2.66 -6.54 11.56
C ARG A 195 2.45 -7.72 12.50
N LYS A 196 3.20 -7.74 13.57
CA LYS A 196 3.12 -8.81 14.60
C LYS A 196 1.68 -9.09 15.05
N GLN A 197 0.87 -8.06 15.26
CA GLN A 197 -0.53 -8.22 15.67
C GLN A 197 -1.41 -8.88 14.60
N GLU A 198 -1.15 -8.63 13.33
CA GLU A 198 -1.84 -9.27 12.21
C GLU A 198 -1.50 -10.77 12.19
N VAL A 199 -0.21 -11.09 12.23
CA VAL A 199 0.27 -12.48 12.28
C VAL A 199 -0.35 -13.24 13.45
N LEU A 200 -0.28 -12.67 14.67
CA LEU A 200 -0.85 -13.28 15.89
C LEU A 200 -2.36 -13.52 15.80
N SER A 201 -3.08 -12.69 15.03
CA SER A 201 -4.54 -12.80 14.93
C SER A 201 -5.03 -13.74 13.85
N LEU A 202 -4.21 -14.02 12.82
CA LEU A 202 -4.65 -14.73 11.62
C LEU A 202 -3.93 -16.05 11.37
N LEU A 203 -2.62 -16.15 11.65
CA LEU A 203 -1.80 -17.28 11.24
C LEU A 203 -2.28 -18.62 11.82
N ASP A 204 -2.63 -18.66 13.10
CA ASP A 204 -3.21 -19.87 13.72
C ASP A 204 -4.47 -20.37 12.99
N THR A 205 -5.36 -19.45 12.63
CA THR A 205 -6.59 -19.80 11.90
C THR A 205 -6.29 -20.27 10.47
N MET A 206 -5.30 -19.65 9.80
CA MET A 206 -4.84 -20.07 8.46
C MET A 206 -4.26 -21.49 8.51
N LEU A 207 -3.44 -21.81 9.52
CA LEU A 207 -2.83 -23.13 9.69
C LEU A 207 -3.89 -24.20 10.01
N LYS A 208 -4.84 -23.91 10.90
CA LYS A 208 -5.98 -24.81 11.15
C LYS A 208 -6.83 -25.06 9.90
N SER A 209 -6.96 -24.07 9.03
CA SER A 209 -7.61 -24.26 7.72
C SER A 209 -6.77 -25.16 6.81
N GLY A 210 -5.45 -25.03 6.86
CA GLY A 210 -4.51 -25.88 6.15
C GLY A 210 -4.64 -27.35 6.57
N GLU A 211 -4.73 -27.64 7.87
CA GLU A 211 -4.95 -29.00 8.39
C GLU A 211 -6.23 -29.63 7.82
N GLN A 212 -7.32 -28.85 7.78
CA GLN A 212 -8.60 -29.33 7.22
C GLN A 212 -8.51 -29.56 5.70
N LEU A 213 -7.85 -28.66 4.96
CA LEU A 213 -7.66 -28.82 3.51
C LEU A 213 -6.81 -30.05 3.19
N MET A 214 -5.74 -30.31 3.97
CA MET A 214 -4.91 -31.52 3.80
C MET A 214 -5.68 -32.81 4.11
N SER A 215 -6.69 -32.79 4.96
CA SER A 215 -7.53 -33.96 5.20
C SER A 215 -8.43 -34.29 4.00
N ASN A 216 -8.73 -33.31 3.15
CA ASN A 216 -9.59 -33.45 1.99
C ASN A 216 -8.81 -33.68 0.68
N HIS A 217 -7.51 -33.31 0.66
CA HIS A 217 -6.65 -33.33 -0.53
C HIS A 217 -5.27 -33.91 -0.21
N GLU A 218 -4.82 -34.88 -0.97
CA GLU A 218 -3.57 -35.62 -0.71
C GLU A 218 -2.31 -34.82 -1.04
N ASP A 219 -2.38 -33.85 -1.98
CA ASP A 219 -1.20 -33.13 -2.47
C ASP A 219 -1.41 -31.60 -2.46
N ILE A 220 -1.13 -31.01 -1.31
CA ILE A 220 -1.14 -29.55 -1.09
C ILE A 220 0.23 -29.09 -0.59
N GLN A 221 0.70 -27.96 -1.09
CA GLN A 221 1.86 -27.25 -0.58
C GLN A 221 1.45 -25.87 -0.08
N PHE A 222 2.02 -25.48 1.07
CA PHE A 222 1.80 -24.17 1.66
C PHE A 222 3.09 -23.36 1.64
N PHE A 223 2.96 -22.09 1.21
CA PHE A 223 4.06 -21.14 1.17
C PHE A 223 3.71 -19.90 1.99
N LEU A 224 4.70 -19.36 2.69
CA LEU A 224 4.54 -18.16 3.52
C LEU A 224 5.71 -17.21 3.25
N PRO A 225 5.53 -16.17 2.43
CA PRO A 225 6.54 -15.14 2.26
C PRO A 225 6.64 -14.31 3.53
N ARG A 226 7.84 -14.29 4.13
CA ARG A 226 8.09 -13.58 5.38
C ARG A 226 8.28 -12.09 5.14
N ALA A 227 7.49 -11.28 5.79
CA ALA A 227 7.74 -9.85 5.85
C ALA A 227 9.01 -9.57 6.68
N HIS A 228 9.89 -8.69 6.21
CA HIS A 228 11.15 -8.34 6.91
C HIS A 228 10.96 -7.81 8.33
N THR A 229 9.76 -7.36 8.67
CA THR A 229 9.37 -6.86 10.00
C THR A 229 9.03 -7.96 10.99
N ILE A 230 8.97 -9.22 10.56
CA ILE A 230 8.58 -10.39 11.37
C ILE A 230 9.77 -11.32 11.51
N ASP A 231 10.08 -11.71 12.73
CA ASP A 231 11.15 -12.66 12.99
C ASP A 231 10.75 -14.08 12.52
N ARG A 232 11.68 -14.75 11.85
CA ARG A 232 11.46 -16.09 11.31
C ARG A 232 11.10 -17.10 12.42
N SER A 233 11.77 -17.02 13.57
CA SER A 233 11.51 -17.88 14.72
C SER A 233 10.11 -17.73 15.31
N GLU A 234 9.50 -16.53 15.18
CA GLU A 234 8.10 -16.35 15.59
C GLU A 234 7.15 -17.12 14.68
N LEU A 235 7.38 -17.10 13.36
CA LEU A 235 6.57 -17.88 12.39
C LEU A 235 6.76 -19.38 12.60
N GLU A 236 8.00 -19.85 12.78
CA GLU A 236 8.31 -21.25 13.04
C GLU A 236 7.60 -21.77 14.29
N THR A 237 7.51 -20.97 15.36
CA THR A 237 6.78 -21.32 16.57
C THR A 237 5.30 -21.61 16.30
N PHE A 238 4.65 -20.85 15.42
CA PHE A 238 3.27 -21.11 15.01
C PHE A 238 3.16 -22.37 14.14
N ILE A 239 4.05 -22.51 13.17
CA ILE A 239 4.03 -23.63 12.21
C ILE A 239 4.25 -24.96 12.94
N ASP A 240 5.24 -25.01 13.87
CA ASP A 240 5.56 -26.21 14.65
C ASP A 240 4.43 -26.68 15.58
N ALA A 241 3.52 -25.77 15.93
CA ALA A 241 2.33 -26.11 16.73
C ALA A 241 1.22 -26.78 15.88
N HIS A 242 1.38 -26.85 14.56
CA HIS A 242 0.41 -27.40 13.62
C HIS A 242 1.04 -28.47 12.72
N ASN A 243 0.22 -29.40 12.23
CA ASN A 243 0.67 -30.45 11.29
C ASN A 243 0.57 -30.00 9.83
N VAL A 244 0.97 -28.77 9.54
CA VAL A 244 0.96 -28.21 8.18
C VAL A 244 2.39 -27.91 7.73
N PRO A 245 2.91 -28.61 6.70
CA PRO A 245 4.24 -28.34 6.17
C PRO A 245 4.21 -27.02 5.39
N VAL A 246 4.69 -25.93 6.01
CA VAL A 246 4.76 -24.59 5.40
C VAL A 246 6.20 -24.28 5.02
N THR A 247 6.41 -23.92 3.76
CA THR A 247 7.69 -23.37 3.29
C THR A 247 7.72 -21.86 3.51
N ILE A 248 8.55 -21.40 4.44
CA ILE A 248 8.80 -19.96 4.64
C ILE A 248 9.76 -19.49 3.56
N THR A 249 9.39 -18.43 2.82
CA THR A 249 10.21 -17.83 1.77
C THR A 249 10.61 -16.39 2.16
N GLU A 250 11.75 -15.90 1.64
CA GLU A 250 12.32 -14.60 2.02
C GLU A 250 12.16 -13.54 0.93
N ASP A 251 12.18 -13.95 -0.33
CA ASP A 251 12.22 -13.11 -1.51
C ASP A 251 11.39 -13.69 -2.67
N HIS A 252 11.39 -12.99 -3.80
CA HIS A 252 10.68 -13.40 -5.01
C HIS A 252 9.18 -13.65 -4.79
N THR A 253 8.53 -12.85 -3.96
CA THR A 253 7.11 -13.02 -3.62
C THR A 253 6.20 -13.02 -4.84
N TYR A 254 6.49 -12.23 -5.87
CA TYR A 254 5.66 -12.19 -7.09
C TYR A 254 5.89 -13.43 -7.96
N ASP A 255 7.10 -13.99 -7.98
CA ASP A 255 7.37 -15.26 -8.64
C ASP A 255 6.66 -16.41 -7.94
N LEU A 256 6.56 -16.36 -6.61
CA LEU A 256 5.76 -17.30 -5.83
C LEU A 256 4.24 -17.14 -6.09
N MET A 257 3.74 -15.91 -6.17
CA MET A 257 2.32 -15.65 -6.46
C MET A 257 1.90 -16.20 -7.83
N GLN A 258 2.78 -16.15 -8.85
CA GLN A 258 2.43 -16.65 -10.19
C GLN A 258 2.24 -18.15 -10.29
N ILE A 259 2.82 -18.94 -9.35
CA ILE A 259 2.71 -20.41 -9.31
C ILE A 259 1.65 -20.89 -8.33
N CYS A 260 1.13 -20.04 -7.44
CA CYS A 260 0.09 -20.41 -6.49
C CYS A 260 -1.31 -20.44 -7.11
N ASP A 261 -2.18 -21.31 -6.57
CA ASP A 261 -3.56 -21.47 -7.00
C ASP A 261 -4.51 -20.52 -6.25
N VAL A 262 -4.27 -20.34 -4.94
CA VAL A 262 -5.11 -19.53 -4.04
C VAL A 262 -4.22 -18.85 -2.97
N CYS A 263 -4.62 -17.66 -2.53
CA CYS A 263 -4.01 -16.93 -1.43
C CYS A 263 -4.99 -16.71 -0.28
N LEU A 264 -4.52 -16.89 0.95
CA LEU A 264 -5.14 -16.37 2.16
C LEU A 264 -4.38 -15.12 2.58
N ALA A 265 -4.99 -13.95 2.50
CA ALA A 265 -4.28 -12.69 2.73
C ALA A 265 -4.93 -11.83 3.81
N ALA A 266 -4.11 -11.28 4.70
CA ALA A 266 -4.54 -10.18 5.55
C ALA A 266 -4.93 -8.96 4.73
N SER A 267 -5.92 -8.18 5.21
CA SER A 267 -6.32 -6.94 4.55
C SER A 267 -5.17 -5.93 4.53
N GLY A 268 -4.91 -5.37 3.36
CA GLY A 268 -3.84 -4.39 3.14
C GLY A 268 -3.42 -4.34 1.66
N THR A 269 -2.27 -3.74 1.41
CA THR A 269 -1.68 -3.62 0.06
C THR A 269 -1.45 -4.99 -0.59
N ALA A 270 -1.12 -6.01 0.22
CA ALA A 270 -0.91 -7.38 -0.26
C ALA A 270 -2.09 -7.94 -1.08
N THR A 271 -3.33 -7.59 -0.72
CA THR A 271 -4.50 -8.01 -1.50
C THR A 271 -4.58 -7.36 -2.88
N LEU A 272 -4.04 -6.16 -3.01
CA LEU A 272 -3.92 -5.51 -4.32
C LEU A 272 -2.79 -6.12 -5.15
N GLU A 273 -1.69 -6.51 -4.52
CA GLU A 273 -0.58 -7.23 -5.16
C GLU A 273 -1.06 -8.59 -5.69
N THR A 274 -1.82 -9.36 -4.89
CA THR A 274 -2.41 -10.62 -5.36
C THR A 274 -3.40 -10.40 -6.52
N ALA A 275 -4.18 -9.31 -6.49
CA ALA A 275 -5.09 -8.95 -7.57
C ALA A 275 -4.33 -8.62 -8.87
N MET A 276 -3.22 -7.89 -8.78
CA MET A 276 -2.38 -7.58 -9.94
C MET A 276 -1.70 -8.81 -10.52
N MET A 277 -1.40 -9.81 -9.69
CA MET A 277 -0.90 -11.13 -10.09
C MET A 277 -2.02 -12.09 -10.52
N GLU A 278 -3.26 -11.62 -10.58
CA GLU A 278 -4.45 -12.41 -10.91
C GLU A 278 -4.57 -13.67 -10.02
N LEU A 279 -4.08 -13.64 -8.77
CA LEU A 279 -4.09 -14.77 -7.86
C LEU A 279 -5.39 -14.77 -7.07
N PRO A 280 -6.26 -15.81 -7.21
CA PRO A 280 -7.46 -15.96 -6.40
C PRO A 280 -7.16 -15.84 -4.92
N THR A 281 -7.91 -14.98 -4.24
CA THR A 281 -7.58 -14.57 -2.87
C THR A 281 -8.82 -14.59 -2.00
N VAL A 282 -8.69 -15.08 -0.77
CA VAL A 282 -9.65 -14.90 0.31
C VAL A 282 -9.04 -13.89 1.30
N LEU A 283 -9.69 -12.76 1.47
CA LEU A 283 -9.25 -11.71 2.38
C LEU A 283 -9.70 -12.03 3.82
N LEU A 284 -8.77 -11.95 4.75
CA LEU A 284 -9.00 -12.15 6.18
C LEU A 284 -8.70 -10.85 6.93
N TYR A 285 -9.63 -10.41 7.78
CA TYR A 285 -9.44 -9.22 8.58
C TYR A 285 -9.95 -9.41 10.00
N ARG A 286 -9.03 -9.33 10.95
CA ARG A 286 -9.35 -9.42 12.38
C ARG A 286 -8.58 -8.36 13.16
N VAL A 287 -9.31 -7.52 13.87
CA VAL A 287 -8.77 -6.49 14.76
C VAL A 287 -9.51 -6.54 16.10
N SER A 288 -9.05 -5.78 17.10
CA SER A 288 -9.74 -5.75 18.40
C SER A 288 -11.19 -5.32 18.22
N PRO A 289 -12.14 -5.86 19.01
CA PRO A 289 -13.56 -5.51 18.91
C PRO A 289 -13.83 -4.00 19.03
N ILE A 290 -13.04 -3.32 19.86
CA ILE A 290 -13.13 -1.86 20.04
C ILE A 290 -12.74 -1.14 18.75
N THR A 291 -11.62 -1.53 18.13
CA THR A 291 -11.13 -0.96 16.87
C THR A 291 -12.15 -1.20 15.76
N TYR A 292 -12.71 -2.39 15.69
CA TYR A 292 -13.72 -2.75 14.69
C TYR A 292 -15.01 -1.92 14.87
N GLY A 293 -15.50 -1.78 16.12
CA GLY A 293 -16.68 -0.97 16.43
C GLY A 293 -16.50 0.49 16.03
N ILE A 294 -15.35 1.08 16.34
CA ILE A 294 -15.01 2.45 15.91
C ILE A 294 -14.93 2.52 14.38
N GLY A 295 -14.27 1.57 13.74
CA GLY A 295 -14.14 1.50 12.28
C GLY A 295 -15.51 1.52 11.60
N LYS A 296 -16.45 0.67 12.04
CA LYS A 296 -17.83 0.62 11.51
C LYS A 296 -18.60 1.95 11.61
N MET A 297 -18.32 2.76 12.64
CA MET A 297 -19.00 4.05 12.80
C MET A 297 -18.39 5.17 11.94
N VAL A 298 -17.12 5.05 11.58
CA VAL A 298 -16.37 6.14 10.94
C VAL A 298 -16.16 5.91 9.45
N VAL A 299 -16.05 4.64 9.03
CA VAL A 299 -15.74 4.23 7.66
C VAL A 299 -17.03 3.91 6.91
N ASN A 300 -17.30 4.64 5.85
CA ASN A 300 -18.50 4.47 5.01
C ASN A 300 -18.11 3.82 3.66
N VAL A 301 -17.67 2.54 3.74
CA VAL A 301 -17.34 1.75 2.55
C VAL A 301 -18.06 0.41 2.60
N SER A 302 -18.44 -0.11 1.45
CA SER A 302 -19.10 -1.42 1.31
C SER A 302 -18.13 -2.58 1.45
N HIS A 303 -16.83 -2.35 1.21
CA HIS A 303 -15.77 -3.35 1.16
C HIS A 303 -14.54 -2.88 1.94
N VAL A 304 -13.77 -3.83 2.46
CA VAL A 304 -12.51 -3.59 3.20
C VAL A 304 -11.29 -3.84 2.30
N GLY A 305 -11.40 -4.78 1.38
CA GLY A 305 -10.34 -5.14 0.44
C GLY A 305 -10.21 -4.15 -0.71
N LEU A 306 -8.97 -3.71 -0.96
CA LEU A 306 -8.69 -2.81 -2.09
C LEU A 306 -9.17 -3.34 -3.44
N PRO A 307 -9.05 -4.64 -3.77
CA PRO A 307 -9.58 -5.17 -5.03
C PRO A 307 -11.09 -4.93 -5.18
N ASN A 308 -11.87 -5.18 -4.14
CA ASN A 308 -13.32 -4.98 -4.14
C ASN A 308 -13.70 -3.50 -4.24
N ILE A 309 -12.94 -2.63 -3.56
CA ILE A 309 -13.11 -1.17 -3.64
C ILE A 309 -12.83 -0.67 -5.06
N VAL A 310 -11.74 -1.11 -5.68
CA VAL A 310 -11.38 -0.76 -7.07
C VAL A 310 -12.40 -1.30 -8.06
N ALA A 311 -12.88 -2.52 -7.84
CA ALA A 311 -13.91 -3.13 -8.67
C ALA A 311 -15.26 -2.43 -8.54
N GLY A 312 -15.59 -1.91 -7.34
CA GLY A 312 -16.92 -1.41 -6.95
C GLY A 312 -17.92 -2.53 -6.65
N LYS A 313 -17.44 -3.76 -6.51
CA LYS A 313 -18.20 -4.98 -6.21
C LYS A 313 -17.29 -6.01 -5.52
N GLU A 314 -17.88 -7.04 -4.91
CA GLU A 314 -17.10 -8.17 -4.38
C GLU A 314 -16.53 -9.00 -5.53
N VAL A 315 -15.20 -9.03 -5.66
CA VAL A 315 -14.43 -9.86 -6.60
C VAL A 315 -13.57 -10.90 -5.86
N ILE A 316 -13.26 -10.63 -4.60
CA ILE A 316 -12.66 -11.59 -3.66
C ILE A 316 -13.53 -11.65 -2.40
N PRO A 317 -13.74 -12.83 -1.81
CA PRO A 317 -14.46 -12.95 -0.54
C PRO A 317 -13.73 -12.24 0.60
N GLU A 318 -14.48 -11.54 1.46
CA GLU A 318 -13.97 -10.86 2.64
C GLU A 318 -14.50 -11.52 3.92
N LEU A 319 -13.62 -12.13 4.69
CA LEU A 319 -13.94 -12.63 6.00
C LEU A 319 -13.51 -11.64 7.08
N LEU A 320 -14.48 -11.16 7.87
CA LEU A 320 -14.26 -10.12 8.86
C LEU A 320 -14.56 -10.64 10.27
N GLN A 321 -13.67 -10.40 11.21
CA GLN A 321 -13.85 -10.69 12.64
C GLN A 321 -14.27 -12.15 12.92
N ASP A 322 -15.47 -12.38 13.38
CA ASP A 322 -15.98 -13.69 13.80
C ASP A 322 -16.22 -14.67 12.64
N SER A 323 -16.33 -14.16 11.40
CA SER A 323 -16.40 -14.99 10.20
C SER A 323 -15.07 -15.62 9.80
N VAL A 324 -13.93 -15.14 10.36
CA VAL A 324 -12.61 -15.72 10.13
C VAL A 324 -12.49 -17.01 10.94
N THR A 325 -13.04 -18.11 10.42
CA THR A 325 -12.97 -19.45 11.02
C THR A 325 -12.42 -20.46 10.02
N PRO A 326 -11.75 -21.54 10.48
CA PRO A 326 -11.21 -22.55 9.58
C PRO A 326 -12.26 -23.13 8.63
N GLN A 327 -13.46 -23.40 9.12
CA GLN A 327 -14.56 -23.98 8.34
C GLN A 327 -15.02 -23.05 7.20
N VAL A 328 -15.16 -21.76 7.49
CA VAL A 328 -15.56 -20.78 6.47
C VAL A 328 -14.43 -20.56 5.45
N ILE A 329 -13.18 -20.48 5.91
CA ILE A 329 -12.01 -20.38 5.01
C ILE A 329 -11.98 -21.57 4.06
N VAL A 330 -12.07 -22.80 4.58
CA VAL A 330 -12.07 -24.02 3.76
C VAL A 330 -13.20 -24.02 2.76
N SER A 331 -14.42 -23.64 3.14
CA SER A 331 -15.57 -23.59 2.23
C SER A 331 -15.40 -22.62 1.05
N LEU A 332 -14.55 -21.58 1.22
CA LEU A 332 -14.25 -20.61 0.17
C LEU A 332 -13.02 -21.02 -0.67
N VAL A 333 -12.03 -21.63 -0.04
CA VAL A 333 -10.78 -22.06 -0.70
C VAL A 333 -10.99 -23.31 -1.55
N GLU A 334 -11.70 -24.31 -1.03
CA GLU A 334 -11.86 -25.60 -1.68
C GLU A 334 -12.43 -25.51 -3.09
N PRO A 335 -13.50 -24.71 -3.36
CA PRO A 335 -13.97 -24.50 -4.72
C PRO A 335 -12.94 -23.83 -5.65
N LEU A 336 -12.07 -22.99 -5.11
CA LEU A 336 -11.02 -22.33 -5.92
C LEU A 336 -9.88 -23.29 -6.26
N LEU A 337 -9.67 -24.36 -5.49
CA LEU A 337 -8.69 -25.40 -5.74
C LEU A 337 -9.22 -26.51 -6.67
N THR A 338 -10.53 -26.81 -6.63
CA THR A 338 -11.11 -27.98 -7.30
C THR A 338 -11.92 -27.65 -8.54
N ASP A 339 -12.52 -26.47 -8.60
CA ASP A 339 -13.34 -26.01 -9.72
C ASP A 339 -12.54 -25.02 -10.59
N VAL A 340 -12.03 -25.53 -11.71
CA VAL A 340 -11.22 -24.75 -12.65
C VAL A 340 -11.97 -23.52 -13.18
N GLU A 341 -13.29 -23.61 -13.38
CA GLU A 341 -14.07 -22.50 -13.91
C GLU A 341 -14.26 -21.38 -12.87
N LYS A 342 -14.44 -21.74 -11.59
CA LYS A 342 -14.47 -20.74 -10.50
C LYS A 342 -13.15 -20.03 -10.33
N ASN A 343 -12.03 -20.77 -10.38
CA ASN A 343 -10.69 -20.19 -10.30
C ASN A 343 -10.46 -19.21 -11.46
N LYS A 344 -10.74 -19.63 -12.70
CA LYS A 344 -10.62 -18.78 -13.90
C LYS A 344 -11.53 -17.54 -13.83
N ALA A 345 -12.76 -17.70 -13.35
CA ALA A 345 -13.68 -16.59 -13.21
C ALA A 345 -13.14 -15.52 -12.26
N MET A 346 -12.62 -15.92 -11.09
CA MET A 346 -11.99 -14.97 -10.16
C MET A 346 -10.74 -14.32 -10.76
N ARG A 347 -9.87 -15.08 -11.44
CA ARG A 347 -8.71 -14.51 -12.16
C ARG A 347 -9.13 -13.46 -13.18
N SER A 348 -10.22 -13.70 -13.92
CA SER A 348 -10.76 -12.74 -14.89
C SER A 348 -11.24 -11.45 -14.21
N GLU A 349 -11.93 -11.56 -13.08
CA GLU A 349 -12.36 -10.38 -12.30
C GLU A 349 -11.16 -9.61 -11.74
N LEU A 350 -10.12 -10.30 -11.29
CA LEU A 350 -8.90 -9.68 -10.80
C LEU A 350 -8.11 -8.98 -11.91
N ARG A 351 -8.13 -9.51 -13.14
CA ARG A 351 -7.57 -8.86 -14.32
C ARG A 351 -8.26 -7.53 -14.60
N GLU A 352 -9.59 -7.47 -14.46
CA GLU A 352 -10.34 -6.20 -14.59
C GLU A 352 -9.94 -5.19 -13.49
N VAL A 353 -9.68 -5.66 -12.28
CA VAL A 353 -9.13 -4.80 -11.20
C VAL A 353 -7.76 -4.26 -11.61
N HIS A 354 -6.88 -5.11 -12.13
CA HIS A 354 -5.55 -4.69 -12.61
C HIS A 354 -5.67 -3.58 -13.67
N HIS A 355 -6.51 -3.77 -14.69
CA HIS A 355 -6.72 -2.75 -15.73
C HIS A 355 -7.25 -1.42 -15.18
N LYS A 356 -8.11 -1.45 -14.15
CA LYS A 356 -8.63 -0.23 -13.52
C LYS A 356 -7.56 0.57 -12.76
N LEU A 357 -6.43 -0.04 -12.38
CA LEU A 357 -5.32 0.65 -11.71
C LEU A 357 -4.51 1.55 -12.66
N GLY A 358 -4.79 1.50 -13.97
CA GLY A 358 -4.15 2.32 -15.01
C GLY A 358 -3.00 1.60 -15.69
N GLU A 359 -2.09 2.38 -16.24
CA GLU A 359 -0.93 1.89 -16.98
C GLU A 359 0.37 2.06 -16.15
N PRO A 360 1.38 1.21 -16.35
CA PRO A 360 2.72 1.42 -15.77
C PRO A 360 3.27 2.82 -16.02
N GLY A 361 4.25 3.26 -15.25
CA GLY A 361 4.86 4.59 -15.36
C GLY A 361 4.21 5.65 -14.46
N ALA A 362 3.48 5.25 -13.43
CA ALA A 362 2.85 6.18 -12.48
C ALA A 362 3.86 7.16 -11.87
N VAL A 363 5.01 6.66 -11.44
CA VAL A 363 6.09 7.47 -10.82
C VAL A 363 6.63 8.52 -11.79
N LYS A 364 6.81 8.16 -13.07
CA LYS A 364 7.26 9.07 -14.12
C LYS A 364 6.24 10.19 -14.36
N ARG A 365 4.95 9.87 -14.45
CA ARG A 365 3.88 10.87 -14.59
C ARG A 365 3.85 11.84 -13.40
N VAL A 366 4.06 11.35 -12.17
CA VAL A 366 4.19 12.23 -10.99
C VAL A 366 5.39 13.15 -11.12
N ALA A 367 6.56 12.66 -11.55
CA ALA A 367 7.75 13.46 -11.75
C ALA A 367 7.55 14.54 -12.83
N GLU A 368 6.87 14.22 -13.93
CA GLU A 368 6.48 15.16 -14.98
C GLU A 368 5.55 16.27 -14.43
N LEU A 369 4.57 15.91 -13.59
CA LEU A 369 3.70 16.89 -12.92
C LEU A 369 4.49 17.82 -11.99
N VAL A 370 5.43 17.27 -11.19
CA VAL A 370 6.32 18.08 -10.33
C VAL A 370 7.13 19.06 -11.16
N TYR A 371 7.72 18.58 -12.26
CA TYR A 371 8.55 19.39 -13.13
C TYR A 371 7.78 20.52 -13.79
N ASN A 372 6.60 20.23 -14.35
CA ASN A 372 5.79 21.22 -15.04
C ASN A 372 5.27 22.30 -14.08
N LEU A 373 4.69 21.92 -12.94
CA LEU A 373 4.19 22.86 -11.93
C LEU A 373 5.31 23.72 -11.33
N GLY A 374 6.50 23.13 -11.09
CA GLY A 374 7.64 23.88 -10.59
C GLY A 374 8.20 24.88 -11.61
N LYS A 375 8.18 24.54 -12.91
CA LYS A 375 8.61 25.44 -14.00
C LYS A 375 7.64 26.58 -14.28
N GLU A 376 6.34 26.35 -14.21
CA GLU A 376 5.34 27.42 -14.32
C GLU A 376 5.63 28.53 -13.31
N LYS A 377 5.96 28.16 -12.07
CA LYS A 377 6.33 29.11 -11.00
C LYS A 377 7.64 29.86 -11.27
N CYS A 378 8.63 29.22 -11.89
CA CYS A 378 9.91 29.90 -12.23
C CYS A 378 9.74 30.96 -13.31
N ASN A 379 8.69 30.91 -14.12
CA ASN A 379 8.43 31.81 -15.24
C ASN A 379 7.52 33.00 -14.85
N GLU A 380 6.89 32.95 -13.69
CA GLU A 380 6.13 34.05 -13.07
C GLU A 380 7.04 34.96 -12.23
#